data_7533a31cfc576e2c63cdd37918310dd8
#
_entry.id   7533a31cfc576e2c63cdd37918310dd8
#
_cell.length_a   1.000
_cell.length_b   1.000
_cell.length_c   1.000
_cell.angle_alpha   90.00
_cell.angle_beta   90.00
_cell.angle_gamma   90.00
#
_symmetry.space_group_name_H-M   'P 1'
#
loop_
_entity.id
_entity.type
_entity.pdbx_description
1 polymer ?
#
loop_
_entity_poly.entity_id
_entity_poly.type
_entity_poly.pdbx_seq_one_letter_code
_entity_poly.pdbx_strand_id
1 'polypeptide(L)'
;LLVFAMTFSVAISGKITGITQVSAREALGSNDFLKVNGTQIRKQKGTGDIVYLRGTNAGGWLVQEDWMNPTNASDQKTMMTTLANRFGASKRDELVSTYENNYWTTQDFDNCAEMGMSVIRLPFTYMNLCDDNGNLKSNAFDRLDWFVQNCSQRGMYVILDMHGAFGSQNGMDHSGEINDGKQLYYNQSNKDKTLNLWKKIAEHFKGNPAVA
;
A
#
# COMPACT_ATOMS: atom_id res chain seq x y z
N LEU A 1 37.27 50.17 13.92
CA LEU A 1 36.78 49.29 14.97
C LEU A 1 36.54 47.89 14.38
N LEU A 2 37.51 46.98 14.58
CA LEU A 2 37.42 45.58 14.16
C LEU A 2 36.70 44.79 15.26
N VAL A 3 35.57 44.19 14.95
CA VAL A 3 34.90 43.25 15.85
C VAL A 3 35.31 41.84 15.45
N PHE A 4 36.06 41.15 16.28
CA PHE A 4 36.42 39.74 16.17
C PHE A 4 35.23 38.92 16.69
N ALA A 5 34.55 38.17 15.80
CA ALA A 5 33.59 37.16 16.21
C ALA A 5 34.34 35.84 16.45
N MET A 6 34.50 35.45 17.72
CA MET A 6 34.98 34.11 18.11
C MET A 6 33.81 33.12 17.99
N THR A 7 33.87 32.25 16.99
CA THR A 7 33.00 31.06 16.94
C THR A 7 33.61 29.96 17.79
N PHE A 8 32.94 29.63 18.90
CA PHE A 8 33.26 28.45 19.71
C PHE A 8 32.63 27.22 19.04
N SER A 9 33.46 26.42 18.39
CA SER A 9 33.07 25.08 17.96
C SER A 9 33.27 24.12 19.13
N VAL A 10 32.21 23.71 19.79
CA VAL A 10 32.25 22.61 20.77
C VAL A 10 32.14 21.32 19.97
N ALA A 11 33.26 20.63 19.74
CA ALA A 11 33.28 19.29 19.27
C ALA A 11 32.85 18.36 20.41
N ILE A 12 31.59 17.92 20.42
CA ILE A 12 31.13 16.84 21.30
C ILE A 12 31.56 15.51 20.62
N SER A 13 32.77 15.05 20.98
CA SER A 13 33.25 13.71 20.65
C SER A 13 32.68 12.70 21.65
N GLY A 14 31.36 12.50 21.63
CA GLY A 14 30.69 11.38 22.28
C GLY A 14 30.60 10.21 21.30
N LYS A 15 31.37 9.13 21.52
CA LYS A 15 31.08 7.85 20.87
C LYS A 15 29.71 7.43 21.33
N ILE A 16 28.69 7.55 20.46
CA ILE A 16 27.39 6.89 20.64
C ILE A 16 27.64 5.40 20.30
N THR A 17 28.08 4.67 21.32
CA THR A 17 28.15 3.20 21.27
C THR A 17 26.72 2.69 21.51
N GLY A 18 26.06 2.22 20.46
CA GLY A 18 24.75 1.57 20.63
C GLY A 18 23.74 1.74 19.52
N ILE A 19 24.03 2.45 18.44
CA ILE A 19 23.22 2.32 17.22
C ILE A 19 23.67 1.05 16.52
N THR A 20 22.98 -0.05 16.78
CA THR A 20 23.10 -1.23 15.92
C THR A 20 22.60 -0.77 14.56
N GLN A 21 23.51 -0.56 13.62
CA GLN A 21 23.16 -0.31 12.22
C GLN A 21 22.31 -1.49 11.79
N VAL A 22 21.02 -1.26 11.53
CA VAL A 22 20.14 -2.30 10.98
C VAL A 22 20.77 -2.66 9.63
N SER A 23 21.36 -3.83 9.53
CA SER A 23 21.90 -4.33 8.28
C SER A 23 20.79 -4.28 7.23
N ALA A 24 21.08 -3.68 6.08
CA ALA A 24 20.14 -3.67 4.96
C ALA A 24 19.73 -5.12 4.70
N ARG A 25 18.42 -5.39 4.72
CA ARG A 25 17.92 -6.72 4.41
C ARG A 25 18.15 -7.02 2.94
N GLU A 26 18.44 -8.28 2.63
CA GLU A 26 18.52 -8.73 1.25
C GLU A 26 17.12 -8.71 0.60
N ALA A 27 17.10 -8.54 -0.71
CA ALA A 27 15.87 -8.63 -1.49
C ALA A 27 15.23 -10.03 -1.34
N LEU A 28 13.91 -10.08 -1.27
CA LEU A 28 13.17 -11.35 -1.15
C LEU A 28 13.32 -12.19 -2.42
N GLY A 29 13.57 -13.47 -2.26
CA GLY A 29 13.77 -14.43 -3.33
C GLY A 29 12.94 -15.71 -3.15
N SER A 30 13.23 -16.74 -3.96
CA SER A 30 12.43 -17.98 -4.00
C SER A 30 12.35 -18.73 -2.65
N ASN A 31 13.30 -18.53 -1.75
CA ASN A 31 13.31 -19.12 -0.42
C ASN A 31 12.43 -18.35 0.59
N ASP A 32 11.91 -17.21 0.21
CA ASP A 32 11.13 -16.33 1.09
C ASP A 32 9.62 -16.55 0.97
N PHE A 33 9.15 -17.50 0.15
CA PHE A 33 7.74 -17.87 0.14
C PHE A 33 7.28 -18.30 1.52
N LEU A 34 6.24 -17.61 2.02
CA LEU A 34 5.65 -17.89 3.32
C LEU A 34 4.61 -19.00 3.24
N LYS A 35 4.54 -19.80 4.32
CA LYS A 35 3.43 -20.72 4.55
C LYS A 35 3.23 -20.92 6.05
N VAL A 36 1.98 -21.13 6.43
CA VAL A 36 1.62 -21.52 7.80
C VAL A 36 2.06 -22.96 8.04
N ASN A 37 2.74 -23.19 9.17
CA ASN A 37 3.07 -24.50 9.69
C ASN A 37 2.70 -24.54 11.20
N GLY A 38 1.62 -25.23 11.54
CA GLY A 38 1.01 -25.17 12.87
C GLY A 38 0.51 -23.75 13.17
N THR A 39 1.04 -23.14 14.22
CA THR A 39 0.71 -21.76 14.64
C THR A 39 1.73 -20.71 14.17
N GLN A 40 2.65 -21.08 13.28
CA GLN A 40 3.76 -20.25 12.87
C GLN A 40 3.71 -19.95 11.36
N ILE A 41 4.13 -18.75 10.98
CA ILE A 41 4.42 -18.40 9.60
C ILE A 41 5.91 -18.65 9.37
N ARG A 42 6.26 -19.40 8.33
CA ARG A 42 7.64 -19.78 8.02
C ARG A 42 7.99 -19.53 6.56
N LYS A 43 9.28 -19.27 6.31
CA LYS A 43 9.88 -19.24 4.96
C LYS A 43 9.93 -20.64 4.32
N GLN A 44 10.46 -20.71 3.10
CA GLN A 44 10.66 -21.96 2.35
C GLN A 44 9.39 -22.81 2.29
N LYS A 45 8.27 -22.16 2.00
CA LYS A 45 6.96 -22.83 1.94
C LYS A 45 6.59 -23.60 3.21
N GLY A 46 7.00 -23.08 4.36
CA GLY A 46 6.66 -23.62 5.68
C GLY A 46 7.74 -24.47 6.35
N THR A 47 8.88 -24.71 5.72
CA THR A 47 9.96 -25.56 6.27
C THR A 47 11.15 -24.76 6.82
N GLY A 48 11.25 -23.47 6.49
CA GLY A 48 12.35 -22.61 6.91
C GLY A 48 12.09 -21.88 8.23
N ASP A 49 12.81 -20.77 8.41
CA ASP A 49 12.76 -19.95 9.61
C ASP A 49 11.39 -19.36 9.88
N ILE A 50 11.08 -19.15 11.16
CA ILE A 50 9.85 -18.43 11.59
C ILE A 50 9.98 -16.97 11.18
N VAL A 51 8.88 -16.41 10.65
CA VAL A 51 8.77 -15.02 10.28
C VAL A 51 7.77 -14.30 11.18
N TYR A 52 8.19 -13.17 11.74
CA TYR A 52 7.34 -12.26 12.48
C TYR A 52 7.04 -11.04 11.61
N LEU A 53 5.80 -10.92 11.18
CA LEU A 53 5.34 -9.80 10.34
C LEU A 53 5.04 -8.59 11.24
N ARG A 54 5.95 -7.61 11.22
CA ARG A 54 5.83 -6.35 11.97
C ARG A 54 5.96 -5.18 11.00
N GLY A 55 5.02 -4.26 11.02
CA GLY A 55 5.05 -3.17 10.08
C GLY A 55 3.90 -2.19 10.21
N THR A 56 3.56 -1.55 9.12
CA THR A 56 2.57 -0.48 9.05
C THR A 56 1.60 -0.68 7.89
N ASN A 57 0.67 0.27 7.73
CA ASN A 57 -0.22 0.35 6.58
C ASN A 57 0.20 1.53 5.68
N ALA A 58 0.13 1.35 4.38
CA ALA A 58 0.18 2.43 3.39
C ALA A 58 -1.21 3.10 3.30
N GLY A 59 -1.69 3.63 4.45
CA GLY A 59 -3.01 4.27 4.56
C GLY A 59 -3.03 5.63 3.88
N GLY A 60 -4.22 6.06 3.42
CA GLY A 60 -4.41 7.36 2.77
C GLY A 60 -3.90 7.43 1.33
N TRP A 61 -3.24 6.41 0.81
CA TRP A 61 -2.66 6.43 -0.54
C TRP A 61 -3.64 5.97 -1.62
N LEU A 62 -3.88 4.66 -1.74
CA LEU A 62 -4.82 4.11 -2.73
C LEU A 62 -6.26 4.02 -2.20
N VAL A 63 -6.43 3.98 -0.89
CA VAL A 63 -7.72 4.19 -0.21
C VAL A 63 -7.68 5.57 0.44
N GLN A 64 -8.56 6.46 -0.02
CA GLN A 64 -8.61 7.85 0.45
C GLN A 64 -9.83 8.01 1.34
N GLU A 65 -9.60 7.97 2.64
CA GLU A 65 -10.60 8.25 3.67
C GLU A 65 -10.53 9.72 4.09
N ASP A 66 -11.66 10.37 4.31
CA ASP A 66 -11.72 11.83 4.56
C ASP A 66 -10.90 12.27 5.79
N TRP A 67 -10.85 11.45 6.83
CA TRP A 67 -10.06 11.76 8.02
C TRP A 67 -8.53 11.69 7.81
N MET A 68 -8.06 10.92 6.81
CA MET A 68 -6.65 10.87 6.39
C MET A 68 -6.35 11.93 5.32
N ASN A 69 -7.30 12.14 4.42
CA ASN A 69 -7.17 12.99 3.24
C ASN A 69 -8.40 13.88 3.10
N PRO A 70 -8.51 14.99 3.85
CA PRO A 70 -9.71 15.82 3.89
C PRO A 70 -10.02 16.42 2.52
N THR A 71 -10.90 15.76 1.77
CA THR A 71 -11.29 16.11 0.40
C THR A 71 -12.62 16.85 0.35
N ASN A 72 -13.34 16.98 1.47
CA ASN A 72 -14.73 17.43 1.57
C ASN A 72 -15.71 16.59 0.73
N ALA A 73 -15.35 15.34 0.45
CA ALA A 73 -16.20 14.36 -0.21
C ALA A 73 -16.57 13.25 0.78
N SER A 74 -17.78 12.72 0.67
CA SER A 74 -18.26 11.68 1.58
C SER A 74 -17.46 10.36 1.48
N ASP A 75 -16.88 10.10 0.31
CA ASP A 75 -16.12 8.91 0.01
C ASP A 75 -15.25 9.10 -1.25
N GLN A 76 -14.36 8.15 -1.51
CA GLN A 76 -13.44 8.19 -2.64
C GLN A 76 -14.15 8.21 -4.01
N LYS A 77 -15.22 7.44 -4.19
CA LYS A 77 -15.99 7.40 -5.44
C LYS A 77 -16.67 8.75 -5.73
N THR A 78 -17.21 9.37 -4.69
CA THR A 78 -17.81 10.72 -4.77
C THR A 78 -16.75 11.77 -5.12
N MET A 79 -15.58 11.71 -4.52
CA MET A 79 -14.44 12.57 -4.86
C MET A 79 -14.04 12.40 -6.33
N MET A 80 -13.84 11.17 -6.78
CA MET A 80 -13.48 10.87 -8.18
C MET A 80 -14.53 11.38 -9.17
N THR A 81 -15.81 11.18 -8.86
CA THR A 81 -16.94 11.66 -9.68
C THR A 81 -16.98 13.19 -9.72
N THR A 82 -16.79 13.83 -8.58
CA THR A 82 -16.77 15.31 -8.48
C THR A 82 -15.64 15.90 -9.31
N LEU A 83 -14.43 15.34 -9.23
CA LEU A 83 -13.31 15.78 -10.05
C LEU A 83 -13.59 15.59 -11.54
N ALA A 84 -14.16 14.45 -11.93
CA ALA A 84 -14.50 14.19 -13.33
C ALA A 84 -15.57 15.16 -13.86
N ASN A 85 -16.61 15.46 -13.06
CA ASN A 85 -17.66 16.40 -13.44
C ASN A 85 -17.14 17.85 -13.55
N ARG A 86 -16.18 18.25 -12.73
CA ARG A 86 -15.61 19.61 -12.73
C ARG A 86 -14.56 19.83 -13.81
N PHE A 87 -13.71 18.84 -14.06
CA PHE A 87 -12.50 19.00 -14.86
C PHE A 87 -12.39 18.03 -16.04
N GLY A 88 -13.32 17.08 -16.16
CA GLY A 88 -13.25 15.98 -17.11
C GLY A 88 -12.46 14.78 -16.57
N ALA A 89 -12.72 13.60 -17.13
CA ALA A 89 -12.13 12.34 -16.67
C ALA A 89 -10.59 12.33 -16.78
N SER A 90 -10.04 12.85 -17.88
CA SER A 90 -8.60 12.91 -18.09
C SER A 90 -7.89 13.76 -17.03
N LYS A 91 -8.46 14.92 -16.68
CA LYS A 91 -7.86 15.79 -15.64
C LYS A 91 -8.01 15.21 -14.25
N ARG A 92 -9.13 14.52 -13.97
CA ARG A 92 -9.26 13.72 -12.73
C ARG A 92 -8.13 12.70 -12.62
N ASP A 93 -7.87 11.94 -13.68
CA ASP A 93 -6.84 10.88 -13.67
C ASP A 93 -5.43 11.47 -13.49
N GLU A 94 -5.14 12.60 -14.11
CA GLU A 94 -3.89 13.34 -13.91
C GLU A 94 -3.72 13.80 -12.45
N LEU A 95 -4.77 14.38 -11.85
CA LEU A 95 -4.75 14.86 -10.46
C LEU A 95 -4.53 13.70 -9.48
N VAL A 96 -5.26 12.59 -9.66
CA VAL A 96 -5.12 11.39 -8.83
C VAL A 96 -3.71 10.79 -8.99
N SER A 97 -3.22 10.68 -10.21
CA SER A 97 -1.86 10.18 -10.46
C SER A 97 -0.80 11.08 -9.84
N THR A 98 -0.98 12.41 -9.90
CA THR A 98 -0.08 13.37 -9.25
C THR A 98 -0.06 13.17 -7.73
N TYR A 99 -1.24 13.02 -7.11
CA TYR A 99 -1.36 12.70 -5.69
C TYR A 99 -0.63 11.38 -5.34
N GLU A 100 -0.93 10.30 -6.04
CA GLU A 100 -0.34 8.98 -5.81
C GLU A 100 1.19 8.98 -5.97
N ASN A 101 1.73 9.74 -6.93
CA ASN A 101 3.17 9.85 -7.18
C ASN A 101 3.94 10.60 -6.07
N ASN A 102 3.25 11.43 -5.30
CA ASN A 102 3.87 12.28 -4.28
C ASN A 102 3.52 11.90 -2.85
N TYR A 103 2.48 11.11 -2.62
CA TYR A 103 2.04 10.72 -1.29
C TYR A 103 2.89 9.59 -0.70
N TRP A 104 3.20 8.56 -1.50
CA TRP A 104 4.09 7.47 -1.12
C TRP A 104 5.25 7.41 -2.10
N THR A 105 6.47 7.54 -1.59
CA THR A 105 7.70 7.65 -2.38
C THR A 105 8.69 6.53 -2.03
N THR A 106 9.78 6.43 -2.78
CA THR A 106 10.85 5.47 -2.46
C THR A 106 11.47 5.71 -1.10
N GLN A 107 11.52 6.98 -0.64
CA GLN A 107 12.02 7.32 0.70
C GLN A 107 11.19 6.71 1.83
N ASP A 108 9.87 6.57 1.63
CA ASP A 108 8.99 5.97 2.64
C ASP A 108 9.31 4.49 2.87
N PHE A 109 9.66 3.76 1.80
CA PHE A 109 10.13 2.37 1.95
C PHE A 109 11.49 2.31 2.65
N ASP A 110 12.42 3.23 2.36
CA ASP A 110 13.70 3.30 3.05
C ASP A 110 13.49 3.57 4.55
N ASN A 111 12.64 4.52 4.90
CA ASN A 111 12.27 4.81 6.28
C ASN A 111 11.65 3.58 6.98
N CYS A 112 10.74 2.86 6.32
CA CYS A 112 10.15 1.62 6.86
C CYS A 112 11.22 0.54 7.11
N ALA A 113 12.15 0.37 6.18
CA ALA A 113 13.23 -0.60 6.30
C ALA A 113 14.19 -0.22 7.46
N GLU A 114 14.56 1.05 7.58
CA GLU A 114 15.40 1.57 8.68
C GLU A 114 14.74 1.41 10.05
N MET A 115 13.40 1.55 10.14
CA MET A 115 12.62 1.24 11.34
C MET A 115 12.52 -0.27 11.64
N GLY A 116 13.10 -1.14 10.81
CA GLY A 116 13.11 -2.59 11.00
C GLY A 116 11.78 -3.27 10.64
N MET A 117 10.91 -2.63 9.88
CA MET A 117 9.65 -3.23 9.45
C MET A 117 9.90 -4.40 8.51
N SER A 118 9.09 -5.46 8.62
CA SER A 118 9.18 -6.67 7.79
C SER A 118 7.99 -6.86 6.87
N VAL A 119 6.95 -6.03 7.01
CA VAL A 119 5.74 -6.10 6.19
C VAL A 119 5.11 -4.72 6.10
N ILE A 120 4.50 -4.42 4.94
CA ILE A 120 3.61 -3.27 4.79
C ILE A 120 2.28 -3.78 4.22
N ARG A 121 1.16 -3.43 4.86
CA ARG A 121 -0.17 -3.68 4.30
C ARG A 121 -0.51 -2.58 3.32
N LEU A 122 -0.89 -2.96 2.11
CA LEU A 122 -1.30 -2.07 1.04
C LEU A 122 -2.82 -2.12 0.84
N PRO A 123 -3.58 -1.19 1.44
CA PRO A 123 -5.00 -1.06 1.15
C PRO A 123 -5.21 -0.45 -0.24
N PHE A 124 -6.15 -1.01 -1.00
CA PHE A 124 -6.61 -0.47 -2.28
C PHE A 124 -8.10 -0.77 -2.48
N THR A 125 -8.73 -0.07 -3.41
CA THR A 125 -10.12 -0.33 -3.81
C THR A 125 -10.18 -0.96 -5.19
N TYR A 126 -11.29 -1.59 -5.55
CA TYR A 126 -11.50 -2.07 -6.93
C TYR A 126 -11.28 -0.96 -7.96
N MET A 127 -11.59 0.30 -7.60
CA MET A 127 -11.47 1.46 -8.49
C MET A 127 -10.02 1.77 -8.90
N ASN A 128 -9.03 1.33 -8.13
CA ASN A 128 -7.63 1.46 -8.53
C ASN A 128 -7.30 0.58 -9.74
N LEU A 129 -7.92 -0.61 -9.84
CA LEU A 129 -7.61 -1.62 -10.84
C LEU A 129 -8.63 -1.71 -11.98
N CYS A 130 -9.91 -1.46 -11.69
CA CYS A 130 -11.02 -1.71 -12.62
C CYS A 130 -11.90 -0.48 -12.86
N ASP A 131 -12.66 -0.53 -13.96
CA ASP A 131 -13.87 0.28 -14.14
C ASP A 131 -15.06 -0.34 -13.35
N ASP A 132 -16.21 0.36 -13.34
CA ASP A 132 -17.42 -0.10 -12.65
C ASP A 132 -18.01 -1.41 -13.24
N ASN A 133 -17.62 -1.79 -14.45
CA ASN A 133 -18.03 -3.04 -15.09
C ASN A 133 -17.13 -4.23 -14.70
N GLY A 134 -16.00 -3.98 -14.02
CA GLY A 134 -15.03 -5.01 -13.64
C GLY A 134 -13.97 -5.30 -14.72
N ASN A 135 -13.86 -4.44 -15.74
CA ASN A 135 -12.77 -4.52 -16.71
C ASN A 135 -11.51 -3.92 -16.11
N LEU A 136 -10.38 -4.60 -16.25
CA LEU A 136 -9.10 -4.06 -15.83
C LEU A 136 -8.74 -2.82 -16.66
N LYS A 137 -8.21 -1.80 -15.98
CA LYS A 137 -7.55 -0.66 -16.61
C LYS A 137 -6.26 -1.13 -17.29
N SER A 138 -5.78 -0.40 -18.28
CA SER A 138 -4.52 -0.72 -18.99
C SER A 138 -3.31 -0.74 -18.07
N ASN A 139 -3.34 0.04 -16.99
CA ASN A 139 -2.31 0.19 -15.97
C ASN A 139 -2.72 -0.39 -14.61
N ALA A 140 -3.64 -1.36 -14.59
CA ALA A 140 -4.28 -1.86 -13.37
C ALA A 140 -3.31 -2.26 -12.27
N PHE A 141 -2.20 -2.92 -12.62
CA PHE A 141 -1.25 -3.45 -11.65
C PHE A 141 -0.03 -2.56 -11.40
N ASP A 142 0.18 -1.49 -12.17
CA ASP A 142 1.40 -0.67 -12.12
C ASP A 142 1.74 -0.19 -10.70
N ARG A 143 0.75 0.27 -9.94
CA ARG A 143 0.97 0.76 -8.57
C ARG A 143 1.27 -0.36 -7.59
N LEU A 144 0.56 -1.49 -7.72
CA LEU A 144 0.78 -2.67 -6.89
C LEU A 144 2.16 -3.27 -7.17
N ASP A 145 2.53 -3.41 -8.44
CA ASP A 145 3.83 -3.92 -8.86
C ASP A 145 4.98 -3.06 -8.35
N TRP A 146 4.87 -1.74 -8.54
CA TRP A 146 5.85 -0.79 -8.03
C TRP A 146 6.01 -0.91 -6.52
N PHE A 147 4.90 -1.02 -5.78
CA PHE A 147 4.91 -1.13 -4.32
C PHE A 147 5.54 -2.44 -3.86
N VAL A 148 5.09 -3.56 -4.44
CA VAL A 148 5.60 -4.90 -4.12
C VAL A 148 7.09 -5.01 -4.44
N GLN A 149 7.54 -4.47 -5.59
CA GLN A 149 8.94 -4.44 -5.97
C GLN A 149 9.81 -3.66 -4.98
N ASN A 150 9.37 -2.45 -4.58
CA ASN A 150 10.11 -1.64 -3.62
C ASN A 150 10.22 -2.30 -2.24
N CYS A 151 9.14 -2.93 -1.76
CA CYS A 151 9.18 -3.72 -0.54
C CYS A 151 10.12 -4.92 -0.67
N SER A 152 10.00 -5.69 -1.75
CA SER A 152 10.81 -6.87 -2.01
C SER A 152 12.30 -6.56 -2.02
N GLN A 153 12.71 -5.49 -2.70
CA GLN A 153 14.11 -5.04 -2.76
C GLN A 153 14.71 -4.70 -1.38
N ARG A 154 13.86 -4.40 -0.40
CA ARG A 154 14.24 -4.06 0.98
C ARG A 154 13.94 -5.18 1.98
N GLY A 155 13.67 -6.40 1.50
CA GLY A 155 13.39 -7.56 2.35
C GLY A 155 12.10 -7.43 3.15
N MET A 156 11.12 -6.68 2.66
CA MET A 156 9.81 -6.51 3.28
C MET A 156 8.72 -7.21 2.47
N TYR A 157 7.80 -7.85 3.18
CA TYR A 157 6.60 -8.46 2.61
C TYR A 157 5.50 -7.42 2.40
N VAL A 158 4.54 -7.75 1.54
CA VAL A 158 3.34 -6.95 1.31
C VAL A 158 2.10 -7.79 1.56
N ILE A 159 1.16 -7.24 2.33
CA ILE A 159 -0.21 -7.77 2.42
C ILE A 159 -1.08 -6.93 1.49
N LEU A 160 -1.54 -7.52 0.39
CA LEU A 160 -2.48 -6.88 -0.52
C LEU A 160 -3.89 -6.95 0.07
N ASP A 161 -4.48 -5.79 0.35
CA ASP A 161 -5.79 -5.68 0.97
C ASP A 161 -6.76 -4.92 0.07
N MET A 162 -7.68 -5.65 -0.58
CA MET A 162 -8.80 -5.00 -1.26
C MET A 162 -9.77 -4.45 -0.22
N HIS A 163 -9.49 -3.25 0.23
CA HIS A 163 -10.24 -2.56 1.29
C HIS A 163 -11.59 -2.03 0.82
N GLY A 164 -11.77 -1.83 -0.48
CA GLY A 164 -13.04 -1.44 -1.11
C GLY A 164 -13.39 -2.39 -2.26
N ALA A 165 -14.41 -3.24 -2.05
CA ALA A 165 -14.94 -4.16 -3.05
C ALA A 165 -16.09 -3.53 -3.84
N PHE A 166 -16.45 -4.14 -4.98
CA PHE A 166 -17.61 -3.70 -5.78
C PHE A 166 -18.89 -3.68 -4.95
N GLY A 167 -19.56 -2.53 -4.93
CA GLY A 167 -20.78 -2.33 -4.18
C GLY A 167 -20.62 -2.20 -2.67
N SER A 168 -19.39 -2.02 -2.19
CA SER A 168 -19.02 -1.90 -0.79
C SER A 168 -19.40 -3.11 0.08
N GLN A 169 -18.52 -3.54 0.94
CA GLN A 169 -18.77 -4.63 1.89
C GLN A 169 -19.53 -4.17 3.14
N ASN A 170 -19.55 -2.88 3.46
CA ASN A 170 -20.18 -2.36 4.67
C ASN A 170 -20.95 -1.06 4.48
N GLY A 171 -20.89 -0.42 3.31
CA GLY A 171 -21.56 0.84 2.99
C GLY A 171 -20.93 2.08 3.60
N MET A 172 -19.73 1.97 4.16
CA MET A 172 -19.02 3.08 4.81
C MET A 172 -17.97 3.68 3.88
N ASP A 173 -17.50 4.88 4.20
CA ASP A 173 -16.51 5.66 3.45
C ASP A 173 -15.20 4.91 3.17
N HIS A 174 -14.69 4.21 4.17
CA HIS A 174 -13.45 3.42 4.07
C HIS A 174 -13.54 2.23 3.10
N SER A 175 -14.74 1.85 2.66
CA SER A 175 -14.93 0.90 1.54
C SER A 175 -14.87 1.56 0.17
N GLY A 176 -14.51 2.85 0.10
CA GLY A 176 -14.38 3.62 -1.12
C GLY A 176 -15.69 4.18 -1.66
N GLU A 177 -16.84 3.68 -1.23
CA GLU A 177 -18.16 4.23 -1.55
C GLU A 177 -19.18 4.04 -0.42
N ILE A 178 -19.89 5.11 -0.07
CA ILE A 178 -21.07 5.06 0.80
C ILE A 178 -22.28 4.67 -0.04
N ASN A 179 -23.03 3.68 0.43
CA ASN A 179 -24.28 3.25 -0.21
C ASN A 179 -25.23 2.66 0.83
N ASP A 180 -26.39 2.14 0.39
CA ASP A 180 -27.41 1.52 1.25
C ASP A 180 -26.93 0.22 1.96
N GLY A 181 -25.62 0.08 2.03
CA GLY A 181 -24.89 -0.88 2.82
C GLY A 181 -24.77 -2.27 2.21
N LYS A 182 -23.54 -2.77 2.16
CA LYS A 182 -23.23 -4.19 1.94
C LYS A 182 -23.68 -4.74 0.57
N GLN A 183 -23.74 -3.88 -0.47
CA GLN A 183 -24.19 -4.29 -1.80
C GLN A 183 -23.29 -5.40 -2.43
N LEU A 184 -22.07 -5.55 -1.92
CA LEU A 184 -21.24 -6.72 -2.22
C LEU A 184 -21.99 -8.03 -1.92
N TYR A 185 -22.67 -8.12 -0.77
CA TYR A 185 -23.29 -9.38 -0.32
C TYR A 185 -24.69 -9.63 -0.88
N TYR A 186 -25.39 -8.58 -1.29
CA TYR A 186 -26.78 -8.69 -1.79
C TYR A 186 -26.89 -8.70 -3.32
N ASN A 187 -25.86 -8.26 -4.03
CA ASN A 187 -25.82 -8.19 -5.48
C ASN A 187 -24.87 -9.23 -6.06
N GLN A 188 -25.41 -10.22 -6.80
CA GLN A 188 -24.61 -11.30 -7.39
C GLN A 188 -23.55 -10.77 -8.36
N SER A 189 -23.87 -9.75 -9.17
CA SER A 189 -22.91 -9.13 -10.10
C SER A 189 -21.70 -8.54 -9.36
N ASN A 190 -21.92 -7.89 -8.20
CA ASN A 190 -20.81 -7.35 -7.41
C ASN A 190 -19.93 -8.46 -6.80
N LYS A 191 -20.53 -9.57 -6.35
CA LYS A 191 -19.77 -10.74 -5.90
C LYS A 191 -18.91 -11.31 -7.02
N ASP A 192 -19.50 -11.48 -8.21
CA ASP A 192 -18.80 -12.06 -9.36
C ASP A 192 -17.65 -11.18 -9.83
N LYS A 193 -17.86 -9.87 -9.91
CA LYS A 193 -16.80 -8.89 -10.23
C LYS A 193 -15.66 -8.93 -9.19
N THR A 194 -15.99 -8.93 -7.91
CA THR A 194 -15.00 -8.99 -6.84
C THR A 194 -14.21 -10.30 -6.86
N LEU A 195 -14.89 -11.43 -7.04
CA LEU A 195 -14.23 -12.73 -7.16
C LEU A 195 -13.33 -12.81 -8.39
N ASN A 196 -13.79 -12.30 -9.53
CA ASN A 196 -12.99 -12.27 -10.76
C ASN A 196 -11.76 -11.37 -10.62
N LEU A 197 -11.90 -10.23 -9.93
CA LEU A 197 -10.76 -9.35 -9.66
C LEU A 197 -9.73 -10.04 -8.75
N TRP A 198 -10.16 -10.70 -7.67
CA TRP A 198 -9.26 -11.48 -6.81
C TRP A 198 -8.54 -12.61 -7.57
N LYS A 199 -9.22 -13.31 -8.49
CA LYS A 199 -8.57 -14.31 -9.34
C LYS A 199 -7.46 -13.72 -10.20
N LYS A 200 -7.69 -12.54 -10.79
CA LYS A 200 -6.68 -11.82 -11.59
C LYS A 200 -5.49 -11.36 -10.75
N ILE A 201 -5.75 -10.84 -9.54
CA ILE A 201 -4.70 -10.44 -8.59
C ILE A 201 -3.87 -11.67 -8.18
N ALA A 202 -4.51 -12.76 -7.80
CA ALA A 202 -3.84 -13.99 -7.41
C ALA A 202 -2.99 -14.59 -8.55
N GLU A 203 -3.50 -14.58 -9.77
CA GLU A 203 -2.76 -15.03 -10.95
C GLU A 203 -1.55 -14.15 -11.23
N HIS A 204 -1.70 -12.83 -11.10
CA HIS A 204 -0.63 -11.86 -11.33
C HIS A 204 0.53 -12.04 -10.32
N PHE A 205 0.22 -12.23 -9.05
CA PHE A 205 1.22 -12.29 -7.97
C PHE A 205 1.61 -13.70 -7.50
N LYS A 206 1.03 -14.77 -8.05
CA LYS A 206 1.25 -16.17 -7.57
C LYS A 206 2.71 -16.62 -7.52
N GLY A 207 3.57 -16.00 -8.29
CA GLY A 207 5.01 -16.30 -8.36
C GLY A 207 5.89 -15.33 -7.56
N ASN A 208 5.30 -14.38 -6.85
CA ASN A 208 6.03 -13.33 -6.15
C ASN A 208 6.17 -13.64 -4.65
N PRO A 209 7.39 -13.93 -4.16
CA PRO A 209 7.61 -14.28 -2.76
C PRO A 209 7.37 -13.13 -1.78
N ALA A 210 7.30 -11.88 -2.25
CA ALA A 210 7.05 -10.73 -1.40
C ALA A 210 5.59 -10.54 -1.03
N VAL A 211 4.64 -11.17 -1.74
CA VAL A 211 3.22 -11.13 -1.39
C VAL A 211 2.91 -12.22 -0.36
N ALA A 212 2.54 -11.79 0.86
CA ALA A 212 2.30 -12.62 2.04
C ALA A 212 0.83 -13.00 2.21
#